data_bc1995620d4e9a5637b9a07c8b89f301
#
_entry.id   bc1995620d4e9a5637b9a07c8b89f301
#
_cell.length_a   1.000
_cell.length_b   1.000
_cell.length_c   1.000
_cell.angle_alpha   90.00
_cell.angle_beta   90.00
_cell.angle_gamma   90.00
#
_symmetry.space_group_name_H-M   'P 1'
#
loop_
_entity.id
_entity.type
_entity.pdbx_description
1 polymer ?
#
loop_
_entity_poly.entity_id
_entity_poly.type
_entity_poly.pdbx_seq_one_letter_code
_entity_poly.pdbx_strand_id
1 'polypeptide(L)'
;MALRDIVHEGDKILTKKCRPVEKFDAKLAQLLDDMAETLEVEEGVGLAAPQVGILRRVCIVCVDEEEGVIELINPEIIETSGTQEGGEGCLSCPNEYGIVIRPMNVTVKAQDRHGNEFTVKGEGLKARAFCHEIDHLDGILFKSKVVRMLRPDEIEGN
;
A
#
# COMPACT_ATOMS: atom_id res chain seq x y z
N MET A 1 -2.13 -18.00 11.30
CA MET A 1 -2.47 -16.95 10.34
C MET A 1 -3.94 -16.61 10.46
N ALA A 2 -4.28 -15.36 10.29
CA ALA A 2 -5.65 -14.91 10.47
C ALA A 2 -5.99 -13.75 9.53
N LEU A 3 -7.26 -13.65 9.19
CA LEU A 3 -7.77 -12.50 8.46
C LEU A 3 -7.91 -11.33 9.44
N ARG A 4 -7.62 -10.14 8.98
CA ARG A 4 -7.81 -8.92 9.75
C ARG A 4 -8.89 -8.06 9.11
N ASP A 5 -9.61 -7.32 9.93
CA ASP A 5 -10.66 -6.43 9.43
C ASP A 5 -10.04 -5.18 8.81
N ILE A 6 -10.55 -4.80 7.64
CA ILE A 6 -10.11 -3.59 6.96
C ILE A 6 -10.80 -2.38 7.61
N VAL A 7 -9.99 -1.41 8.02
CA VAL A 7 -10.46 -0.13 8.53
C VAL A 7 -10.89 0.73 7.35
N HIS A 8 -12.05 1.38 7.46
CA HIS A 8 -12.60 2.20 6.37
C HIS A 8 -12.39 3.69 6.60
N GLU A 9 -12.44 4.44 5.50
CA GLU A 9 -12.36 5.90 5.52
C GLU A 9 -13.36 6.49 6.52
N GLY A 10 -12.92 7.51 7.25
CA GLY A 10 -13.68 8.08 8.34
C GLY A 10 -13.10 7.71 9.70
N ASP A 11 -12.38 6.59 9.76
CA ASP A 11 -11.65 6.23 10.97
C ASP A 11 -10.36 7.05 11.02
N LYS A 12 -10.14 7.70 12.15
CA LYS A 12 -9.00 8.60 12.33
C LYS A 12 -7.64 7.93 12.20
N ILE A 13 -7.56 6.62 12.40
CA ILE A 13 -6.30 5.88 12.32
C ILE A 13 -5.66 6.01 10.94
N LEU A 14 -6.48 6.12 9.88
CA LEU A 14 -6.00 6.24 8.51
C LEU A 14 -5.31 7.58 8.21
N THR A 15 -5.49 8.57 9.07
CA THR A 15 -4.90 9.90 8.89
C THR A 15 -3.70 10.13 9.79
N LYS A 16 -3.27 9.12 10.52
CA LYS A 16 -2.13 9.22 11.43
C LYS A 16 -0.86 8.69 10.80
N LYS A 17 0.26 9.31 11.17
CA LYS A 17 1.57 8.86 10.74
C LYS A 17 1.99 7.64 11.55
N CYS A 18 2.53 6.63 10.85
CA CYS A 18 2.98 5.40 11.47
C CYS A 18 4.38 5.53 12.06
N ARG A 19 4.65 4.75 13.11
CA ARG A 19 5.95 4.71 13.76
C ARG A 19 6.86 3.68 13.08
N PRO A 20 8.18 3.96 13.00
CA PRO A 20 9.13 2.98 12.48
C PRO A 20 9.10 1.68 13.28
N VAL A 21 9.39 0.59 12.60
CA VAL A 21 9.54 -0.72 13.22
C VAL A 21 10.97 -0.81 13.76
N GLU A 22 11.11 -1.19 15.04
CA GLU A 22 12.41 -1.34 15.69
C GLU A 22 12.72 -2.79 16.03
N LYS A 23 11.68 -3.62 16.21
CA LYS A 23 11.81 -5.02 16.56
C LYS A 23 11.33 -5.93 15.43
N PHE A 24 12.19 -6.79 14.94
CA PHE A 24 11.88 -7.72 13.87
C PHE A 24 11.65 -9.10 14.47
N ASP A 25 10.50 -9.26 15.09
CA ASP A 25 10.15 -10.40 15.94
C ASP A 25 8.99 -11.23 15.36
N ALA A 26 8.54 -12.19 16.15
CA ALA A 26 7.44 -13.08 15.75
C ALA A 26 6.12 -12.31 15.53
N LYS A 27 5.91 -11.22 16.27
CA LYS A 27 4.69 -10.41 16.11
C LYS A 27 4.67 -9.70 14.76
N LEU A 28 5.83 -9.21 14.31
CA LEU A 28 5.96 -8.59 13.00
C LEU A 28 5.72 -9.63 11.90
N ALA A 29 6.30 -10.81 12.03
CA ALA A 29 6.10 -11.90 11.08
C ALA A 29 4.62 -12.29 10.99
N GLN A 30 3.93 -12.38 12.13
CA GLN A 30 2.52 -12.70 12.17
C GLN A 30 1.67 -11.60 11.50
N LEU A 31 2.00 -10.34 11.74
CA LEU A 31 1.33 -9.22 11.09
C LEU A 31 1.47 -9.31 9.57
N LEU A 32 2.67 -9.57 9.07
CA LEU A 32 2.92 -9.69 7.64
C LEU A 32 2.15 -10.86 7.02
N ASP A 33 2.13 -12.01 7.70
CA ASP A 33 1.40 -13.18 7.23
C ASP A 33 -0.11 -12.91 7.20
N ASP A 34 -0.64 -12.27 8.24
CA ASP A 34 -2.06 -11.90 8.32
C ASP A 34 -2.44 -10.90 7.22
N MET A 35 -1.58 -9.92 6.97
CA MET A 35 -1.80 -8.93 5.92
C MET A 35 -1.82 -9.57 4.54
N ALA A 36 -0.91 -10.50 4.28
CA ALA A 36 -0.86 -11.20 2.99
C ALA A 36 -2.12 -12.03 2.77
N GLU A 37 -2.60 -12.73 3.80
CA GLU A 37 -3.82 -13.53 3.72
C GLU A 37 -5.04 -12.63 3.50
N THR A 38 -5.12 -11.52 4.21
CA THR A 38 -6.19 -10.53 4.06
C THR A 38 -6.21 -9.93 2.65
N LEU A 39 -5.03 -9.58 2.13
CA LEU A 39 -4.90 -9.01 0.78
C LEU A 39 -5.40 -9.99 -0.28
N GLU A 40 -5.05 -11.27 -0.14
CA GLU A 40 -5.48 -12.31 -1.08
C GLU A 40 -7.00 -12.44 -1.11
N VAL A 41 -7.64 -12.48 0.07
CA VAL A 41 -9.10 -12.58 0.19
C VAL A 41 -9.78 -11.34 -0.41
N GLU A 42 -9.23 -10.16 -0.17
CA GLU A 42 -9.79 -8.90 -0.67
C GLU A 42 -9.44 -8.62 -2.14
N GLU A 43 -8.61 -9.45 -2.74
CA GLU A 43 -8.18 -9.32 -4.15
C GLU A 43 -7.54 -7.96 -4.47
N GLY A 44 -6.82 -7.39 -3.53
CA GLY A 44 -6.13 -6.13 -3.73
C GLY A 44 -4.71 -6.31 -4.23
N VAL A 45 -4.06 -5.22 -4.58
CA VAL A 45 -2.65 -5.21 -5.03
C VAL A 45 -1.70 -4.73 -3.94
N GLY A 46 -2.22 -4.14 -2.88
CA GLY A 46 -1.40 -3.66 -1.77
C GLY A 46 -2.23 -3.44 -0.51
N LEU A 47 -1.54 -3.45 0.62
CA LEU A 47 -2.16 -3.24 1.92
C LEU A 47 -1.12 -2.66 2.88
N ALA A 48 -1.53 -1.65 3.63
CA ALA A 48 -0.67 -1.02 4.64
C ALA A 48 -1.20 -1.32 6.04
N ALA A 49 -0.30 -1.41 7.01
CA ALA A 49 -0.66 -1.77 8.38
C ALA A 49 -1.76 -0.91 9.00
N PRO A 50 -1.80 0.43 8.79
CA PRO A 50 -2.91 1.22 9.35
C PRO A 50 -4.28 0.77 8.85
N GLN A 51 -4.37 0.18 7.67
CA GLN A 51 -5.63 -0.33 7.14
C GLN A 51 -6.16 -1.54 7.91
N VAL A 52 -5.33 -2.16 8.73
CA VAL A 52 -5.74 -3.23 9.65
C VAL A 52 -5.59 -2.80 11.12
N GLY A 53 -5.52 -1.48 11.35
CA GLY A 53 -5.53 -0.92 12.69
C GLY A 53 -4.19 -0.83 13.40
N ILE A 54 -3.09 -1.02 12.69
CA ILE A 54 -1.75 -1.04 13.26
C ILE A 54 -0.93 0.16 12.75
N LEU A 55 -0.54 1.06 13.63
CA LEU A 55 0.22 2.26 13.27
C LEU A 55 1.73 2.01 13.25
N ARG A 56 2.15 1.13 12.35
CA ARG A 56 3.56 0.79 12.12
C ARG A 56 3.89 0.93 10.64
N ARG A 57 5.14 1.27 10.36
CA ARG A 57 5.59 1.48 8.97
C ARG A 57 5.84 0.15 8.27
N VAL A 58 4.75 -0.55 7.99
CA VAL A 58 4.74 -1.85 7.32
C VAL A 58 3.68 -1.82 6.23
N CYS A 59 4.06 -2.24 5.03
CA CYS A 59 3.09 -2.45 3.95
C CYS A 59 3.55 -3.61 3.07
N ILE A 60 2.61 -4.11 2.26
CA ILE A 60 2.88 -5.19 1.32
C ILE A 60 2.30 -4.81 -0.04
N VAL A 61 2.94 -5.30 -1.10
CA VAL A 61 2.51 -5.08 -2.49
C VAL A 61 2.63 -6.40 -3.23
N CYS A 62 1.59 -6.75 -3.98
CA CYS A 62 1.57 -7.94 -4.82
C CYS A 62 0.83 -7.60 -6.12
N VAL A 63 1.56 -7.26 -7.18
CA VAL A 63 0.98 -6.95 -8.48
C VAL A 63 1.15 -8.10 -9.47
N ASP A 64 2.02 -9.06 -9.16
CA ASP A 64 2.34 -10.20 -9.98
C ASP A 64 2.42 -11.42 -9.06
N GLU A 65 1.54 -12.40 -9.27
CA GLU A 65 1.51 -13.61 -8.45
C GLU A 65 2.82 -14.41 -8.54
N GLU A 66 3.49 -14.38 -9.69
CA GLU A 66 4.76 -15.08 -9.87
C GLU A 66 5.87 -14.45 -9.02
N GLU A 67 5.87 -13.14 -8.91
CA GLU A 67 6.81 -12.42 -8.06
C GLU A 67 6.45 -12.60 -6.58
N GLY A 68 5.15 -12.75 -6.30
CA GLY A 68 4.63 -12.92 -4.96
C GLY A 68 4.50 -11.60 -4.20
N VAL A 69 4.36 -11.72 -2.89
CA VAL A 69 4.18 -10.57 -2.01
C VAL A 69 5.53 -9.94 -1.69
N ILE A 70 5.61 -8.64 -1.89
CA ILE A 70 6.79 -7.84 -1.50
C ILE A 70 6.48 -7.21 -0.16
N GLU A 71 7.26 -7.57 0.86
CA GLU A 71 7.11 -7.02 2.21
C GLU A 71 8.03 -5.82 2.36
N LEU A 72 7.48 -4.70 2.80
CA LEU A 72 8.21 -3.44 2.93
C LEU A 72 8.09 -2.93 4.36
N ILE A 73 9.17 -3.01 5.11
CA ILE A 73 9.22 -2.50 6.47
C ILE A 73 10.11 -1.26 6.48
N ASN A 74 9.62 -0.18 7.09
CA ASN A 74 10.28 1.13 7.11
C ASN A 74 10.65 1.60 5.70
N PRO A 75 9.70 1.53 4.73
CA PRO A 75 10.02 1.87 3.35
C PRO A 75 10.25 3.36 3.14
N GLU A 76 11.11 3.67 2.19
CA GLU A 76 11.43 5.03 1.79
C GLU A 76 11.59 5.06 0.27
N ILE A 77 10.93 6.00 -0.39
CA ILE A 77 11.11 6.21 -1.83
C ILE A 77 12.39 7.01 -2.00
N ILE A 78 13.39 6.43 -2.67
CA ILE A 78 14.70 7.07 -2.83
C ILE A 78 14.95 7.62 -4.23
N GLU A 79 14.15 7.19 -5.22
CA GLU A 79 14.31 7.67 -6.58
C GLU A 79 12.99 7.54 -7.33
N THR A 80 12.66 8.55 -8.12
CA THR A 80 11.48 8.53 -8.98
C THR A 80 11.83 9.11 -10.33
N SER A 81 11.13 8.67 -11.38
CA SER A 81 11.23 9.26 -12.71
C SER A 81 9.93 9.05 -13.48
N GLY A 82 9.70 9.96 -14.43
CA GLY A 82 8.51 9.91 -15.27
C GLY A 82 7.23 10.16 -14.49
N THR A 83 6.12 10.17 -15.20
CA THR A 83 4.80 10.32 -14.59
C THR A 83 3.81 9.41 -15.30
N GLN A 84 2.78 9.00 -14.57
CA GLN A 84 1.66 8.27 -15.12
C GLN A 84 0.38 8.82 -14.51
N GLU A 85 -0.70 8.74 -15.28
CA GLU A 85 -2.01 9.16 -14.83
C GLU A 85 -2.95 7.98 -14.99
N GLY A 86 -3.68 7.64 -13.94
CA GLY A 86 -4.57 6.49 -14.01
C GLY A 86 -5.45 6.34 -12.79
N GLY A 87 -6.37 5.39 -12.87
CA GLY A 87 -7.33 5.13 -11.81
C GLY A 87 -6.71 4.43 -10.61
N GLU A 88 -7.09 4.88 -9.44
CA GLU A 88 -6.69 4.29 -8.17
C GLU A 88 -7.91 4.08 -7.30
N GLY A 89 -7.91 2.98 -6.56
CA GLY A 89 -8.89 2.70 -5.53
C GLY A 89 -8.18 2.24 -4.29
N CYS A 90 -8.93 1.99 -3.22
CA CYS A 90 -8.37 1.58 -1.95
C CYS A 90 -9.34 0.65 -1.23
N LEU A 91 -8.83 -0.39 -0.58
CA LEU A 91 -9.67 -1.30 0.20
C LEU A 91 -10.39 -0.57 1.34
N SER A 92 -9.80 0.52 1.83
CA SER A 92 -10.42 1.35 2.88
C SER A 92 -11.46 2.33 2.35
N CYS A 93 -11.60 2.47 1.03
CA CYS A 93 -12.58 3.33 0.36
C CYS A 93 -13.31 2.51 -0.70
N PRO A 94 -14.15 1.53 -0.29
CA PRO A 94 -14.79 0.63 -1.25
C PRO A 94 -15.67 1.36 -2.24
N ASN A 95 -15.64 0.91 -3.50
CA ASN A 95 -16.45 1.43 -4.60
C ASN A 95 -16.15 2.88 -5.00
N GLU A 96 -15.04 3.44 -4.53
CA GLU A 96 -14.60 4.78 -4.91
C GLU A 96 -13.27 4.69 -5.64
N TYR A 97 -13.20 5.36 -6.79
CA TYR A 97 -11.99 5.37 -7.63
C TYR A 97 -11.75 6.78 -8.13
N GLY A 98 -10.50 7.13 -8.29
CA GLY A 98 -10.13 8.46 -8.77
C GLY A 98 -8.87 8.40 -9.62
N ILE A 99 -8.69 9.43 -10.43
CA ILE A 99 -7.50 9.57 -11.27
C ILE A 99 -6.41 10.23 -10.42
N VAL A 100 -5.26 9.58 -10.33
CA VAL A 100 -4.11 10.07 -9.56
C VAL A 100 -2.87 10.07 -10.45
N ILE A 101 -2.08 11.13 -10.33
CA ILE A 101 -0.79 11.23 -11.03
C ILE A 101 0.27 10.68 -10.09
N ARG A 102 1.04 9.71 -10.57
CA ARG A 102 2.12 9.08 -9.83
C ARG A 102 3.39 9.02 -10.68
N PRO A 103 4.56 8.83 -10.06
CA PRO A 103 5.77 8.53 -10.84
C PRO A 103 5.58 7.25 -11.63
N MET A 104 6.13 7.19 -12.85
CA MET A 104 6.11 5.98 -13.67
C MET A 104 7.08 4.94 -13.11
N ASN A 105 8.22 5.40 -12.61
CA ASN A 105 9.28 4.54 -12.07
C ASN A 105 9.61 4.99 -10.64
N VAL A 106 9.72 4.01 -9.75
CA VAL A 106 9.99 4.26 -8.32
C VAL A 106 11.02 3.26 -7.83
N THR A 107 11.98 3.72 -7.05
CA THR A 107 12.90 2.85 -6.33
C THR A 107 12.62 3.03 -4.84
N VAL A 108 12.38 1.92 -4.15
CA VAL A 108 12.09 1.88 -2.72
C VAL A 108 13.23 1.20 -1.99
N LYS A 109 13.66 1.81 -0.90
CA LYS A 109 14.60 1.22 0.06
C LYS A 109 13.77 0.80 1.27
N ALA A 110 13.93 -0.43 1.71
CA ALA A 110 13.14 -0.95 2.83
C ALA A 110 13.93 -2.03 3.57
N GLN A 111 13.33 -2.57 4.60
CA GLN A 111 13.85 -3.71 5.32
C GLN A 111 12.89 -4.89 5.15
N ASP A 112 13.43 -6.10 5.17
CA ASP A 112 12.61 -7.31 5.15
C ASP A 112 12.19 -7.69 6.57
N ARG A 113 11.47 -8.81 6.73
CA ARG A 113 10.98 -9.24 8.05
C ARG A 113 12.08 -9.61 9.04
N HIS A 114 13.30 -9.75 8.55
CA HIS A 114 14.46 -10.06 9.37
C HIS A 114 15.31 -8.83 9.68
N GLY A 115 14.89 -7.66 9.18
CA GLY A 115 15.62 -6.41 9.38
C GLY A 115 16.71 -6.13 8.35
N ASN A 116 16.86 -6.99 7.35
CA ASN A 116 17.86 -6.79 6.30
C ASN A 116 17.40 -5.74 5.30
N GLU A 117 18.27 -4.79 4.99
CA GLU A 117 17.95 -3.71 4.06
C GLU A 117 18.05 -4.20 2.62
N PHE A 118 17.14 -3.73 1.77
CA PHE A 118 17.14 -4.02 0.34
C PHE A 118 16.54 -2.85 -0.42
N THR A 119 16.75 -2.84 -1.73
CA THR A 119 16.09 -1.91 -2.63
C THR A 119 15.31 -2.69 -3.67
N VAL A 120 14.19 -2.12 -4.09
CA VAL A 120 13.33 -2.73 -5.11
C VAL A 120 12.80 -1.63 -6.02
N LYS A 121 12.74 -1.94 -7.32
CA LYS A 121 12.25 -1.02 -8.34
C LYS A 121 10.87 -1.44 -8.80
N GLY A 122 10.02 -0.46 -9.08
CA GLY A 122 8.71 -0.69 -9.65
C GLY A 122 8.45 0.27 -10.79
N GLU A 123 7.67 -0.20 -11.77
CA GLU A 123 7.26 0.59 -12.92
C GLU A 123 5.75 0.40 -13.11
N GLY A 124 5.07 1.44 -13.59
CA GLY A 124 3.64 1.34 -13.89
C GLY A 124 2.80 1.05 -12.66
N LEU A 125 2.01 -0.02 -12.69
CA LEU A 125 1.13 -0.39 -11.59
C LEU A 125 1.90 -0.65 -10.30
N LYS A 126 3.06 -1.29 -10.40
CA LYS A 126 3.90 -1.58 -9.23
C LYS A 126 4.41 -0.29 -8.58
N ALA A 127 4.84 0.70 -9.40
CA ALA A 127 5.25 2.00 -8.89
C ALA A 127 4.09 2.71 -8.20
N ARG A 128 2.91 2.66 -8.81
CA ARG A 128 1.68 3.24 -8.24
C ARG A 128 1.36 2.60 -6.89
N ALA A 129 1.44 1.28 -6.82
CA ALA A 129 1.14 0.55 -5.59
C ALA A 129 2.13 0.91 -4.47
N PHE A 130 3.41 1.01 -4.78
CA PHE A 130 4.41 1.43 -3.79
C PHE A 130 4.07 2.80 -3.22
N CYS A 131 3.77 3.77 -4.08
CA CYS A 131 3.44 5.12 -3.65
C CYS A 131 2.18 5.16 -2.81
N HIS A 132 1.14 4.44 -3.24
CA HIS A 132 -0.14 4.38 -2.54
C HIS A 132 0.03 3.82 -1.11
N GLU A 133 0.74 2.69 -0.97
CA GLU A 133 0.91 2.05 0.32
C GLU A 133 1.84 2.84 1.24
N ILE A 134 2.90 3.43 0.70
CA ILE A 134 3.80 4.26 1.50
C ILE A 134 3.08 5.54 1.98
N ASP A 135 2.21 6.11 1.14
CA ASP A 135 1.38 7.25 1.55
C ASP A 135 0.53 6.90 2.78
N HIS A 136 -0.05 5.70 2.84
CA HIS A 136 -0.82 5.26 4.01
C HIS A 136 0.01 5.32 5.30
N LEU A 137 1.30 5.05 5.21
CA LEU A 137 2.18 5.09 6.38
C LEU A 137 2.40 6.51 6.90
N ASP A 138 2.13 7.50 6.06
CA ASP A 138 2.19 8.92 6.41
C ASP A 138 0.80 9.51 6.66
N GLY A 139 -0.22 8.68 6.72
CA GLY A 139 -1.59 9.12 6.96
C GLY A 139 -2.26 9.77 5.76
N ILE A 140 -1.80 9.45 4.55
CA ILE A 140 -2.30 10.04 3.31
C ILE A 140 -3.14 9.02 2.53
N LEU A 141 -4.38 9.38 2.22
CA LEU A 141 -5.27 8.58 1.40
C LEU A 141 -5.24 9.09 -0.04
N PHE A 142 -5.44 8.18 -1.02
CA PHE A 142 -5.38 8.55 -2.44
C PHE A 142 -6.36 9.68 -2.80
N LYS A 143 -7.49 9.77 -2.10
CA LYS A 143 -8.52 10.78 -2.38
C LYS A 143 -8.01 12.20 -2.19
N SER A 144 -6.98 12.41 -1.35
CA SER A 144 -6.38 13.73 -1.19
C SER A 144 -5.48 14.13 -2.36
N LYS A 145 -5.16 13.16 -3.24
CA LYS A 145 -4.27 13.36 -4.39
C LYS A 145 -4.96 13.23 -5.73
N VAL A 146 -6.26 12.93 -5.75
CA VAL A 146 -6.98 12.74 -7.02
C VAL A 146 -7.11 14.05 -7.79
N VAL A 147 -6.95 13.97 -9.11
CA VAL A 147 -7.26 15.09 -10.00
C VAL A 147 -8.75 15.14 -10.30
N ARG A 148 -9.43 14.00 -10.28
CA ARG A 148 -10.88 13.89 -10.31
C ARG A 148 -11.32 12.50 -9.89
N MET A 149 -12.51 12.41 -9.30
CA MET A 149 -13.10 11.11 -8.98
C MET A 149 -13.78 10.53 -10.23
N LEU A 150 -13.76 9.20 -10.36
CA LEU A 150 -14.44 8.50 -11.44
C LEU A 150 -15.92 8.36 -11.12
N ARG A 151 -16.75 8.48 -12.14
CA ARG A 151 -18.19 8.22 -12.03
C ARG A 151 -18.42 6.71 -12.09
N PRO A 152 -19.56 6.21 -11.55
CA PRO A 152 -19.87 4.77 -11.58
C PRO A 152 -19.81 4.16 -12.99
N ASP A 153 -20.24 4.88 -14.02
CA ASP A 153 -20.22 4.40 -15.41
C ASP A 153 -18.80 4.23 -15.93
N GLU A 154 -17.86 5.06 -15.47
CA GLU A 154 -16.46 4.95 -15.84
C GLU A 154 -15.78 3.74 -15.17
N ILE A 155 -16.22 3.38 -13.98
CA ILE A 155 -15.69 2.24 -13.23
C ILE A 155 -16.15 0.93 -13.86
N GLU A 156 -17.43 0.83 -14.21
CA GLU A 156 -18.02 -0.38 -14.80
C GLU A 156 -17.48 -0.68 -16.20
N GLY A 157 -16.97 0.31 -16.89
CA GLY A 157 -16.41 0.15 -18.23
C GLY A 157 -15.03 -0.52 -18.26
N ASN A 158 -14.48 -0.86 -17.12
CA ASN A 158 -13.13 -1.42 -17.01
C ASN A 158 -13.11 -2.95 -16.97
#